data_5f1d86c24e0885cb115c676dc79209dc
#
_entry.id   5f1d86c24e0885cb115c676dc79209dc
#
_cell.length_a   1.000
_cell.length_b   1.000
_cell.length_c   1.000
_cell.angle_alpha   90.00
_cell.angle_beta   90.00
_cell.angle_gamma   90.00
#
_symmetry.space_group_name_H-M   'P 1'
#
loop_
_entity.id
_entity.type
_entity.pdbx_description
1 polymer ?
#
loop_
_entity_poly.entity_id
_entity_poly.type
_entity_poly.pdbx_seq_one_letter_code
_entity_poly.pdbx_strand_id
1 'polypeptide(L)'
;MKHLILFTLLFCSSFSLLAKELNLERFAHHYFKLMTETQKPNATSKELESYLSLLTDDIGHSHLPYVVDDSRLPDGKASMRKGMTFYLGAHDKYEATLLDVFVFNNSAIAIRYKNYAKGVHPQNNQPIEYSQTMMEVLELEGDKVAVIRKYHE
;
A
#
# COMPACT_ATOMS: atom_id res chain seq x y z
N MET A 1 -53.87 -37.26 32.16
CA MET A 1 -52.94 -37.05 31.01
C MET A 1 -52.17 -35.79 31.28
N LYS A 2 -50.86 -35.92 31.62
CA LYS A 2 -49.98 -34.79 31.97
C LYS A 2 -49.10 -34.53 30.75
N HIS A 3 -49.25 -33.36 30.08
CA HIS A 3 -48.39 -32.94 28.98
C HIS A 3 -47.10 -32.34 29.56
N LEU A 4 -45.97 -32.99 29.34
CA LEU A 4 -44.64 -32.51 29.66
C LEU A 4 -44.14 -31.66 28.46
N ILE A 5 -44.09 -30.33 28.64
CA ILE A 5 -43.53 -29.43 27.64
C ILE A 5 -42.03 -29.36 27.88
N LEU A 6 -41.26 -29.95 26.96
CA LEU A 6 -39.79 -29.89 26.94
C LEU A 6 -39.33 -28.57 26.33
N PHE A 7 -38.81 -27.67 27.17
CA PHE A 7 -38.26 -26.40 26.75
C PHE A 7 -36.78 -26.57 26.37
N THR A 8 -36.49 -26.66 25.07
CA THR A 8 -35.12 -26.74 24.57
C THR A 8 -34.52 -25.36 24.54
N LEU A 9 -33.66 -25.01 25.50
CA LEU A 9 -32.86 -23.79 25.46
C LEU A 9 -31.76 -23.93 24.39
N LEU A 10 -31.91 -23.18 23.29
CA LEU A 10 -30.87 -23.01 22.27
C LEU A 10 -29.84 -22.03 22.81
N PHE A 11 -28.69 -22.53 23.25
CA PHE A 11 -27.54 -21.71 23.65
C PHE A 11 -26.82 -21.22 22.38
N CYS A 12 -27.18 -20.04 21.88
CA CYS A 12 -26.39 -19.35 20.84
C CYS A 12 -25.11 -18.85 21.48
N SER A 13 -24.03 -19.61 21.41
CA SER A 13 -22.68 -19.14 21.72
C SER A 13 -22.21 -18.22 20.60
N SER A 14 -22.35 -16.91 20.85
CA SER A 14 -21.76 -15.86 19.99
C SER A 14 -20.24 -15.94 20.14
N PHE A 15 -19.57 -16.59 19.19
CA PHE A 15 -18.14 -16.47 19.02
C PHE A 15 -17.86 -15.05 18.49
N SER A 16 -17.54 -14.11 19.39
CA SER A 16 -16.91 -12.85 19.01
C SER A 16 -15.51 -13.17 18.50
N LEU A 17 -15.32 -13.26 17.19
CA LEU A 17 -13.99 -13.15 16.60
C LEU A 17 -13.46 -11.76 16.95
N LEU A 18 -12.61 -11.68 17.96
CA LEU A 18 -11.78 -10.51 18.19
C LEU A 18 -10.86 -10.36 16.97
N ALA A 19 -11.27 -9.54 16.00
CA ALA A 19 -10.39 -9.13 14.93
C ALA A 19 -9.14 -8.51 15.58
N LYS A 20 -7.97 -9.10 15.32
CA LYS A 20 -6.71 -8.59 15.85
C LYS A 20 -6.51 -7.18 15.27
N GLU A 21 -6.50 -6.18 16.15
CA GLU A 21 -6.29 -4.81 15.74
C GLU A 21 -4.99 -4.68 14.95
N LEU A 22 -5.06 -4.05 13.77
CA LEU A 22 -3.93 -3.85 12.88
C LEU A 22 -2.93 -2.89 13.54
N ASN A 23 -1.71 -3.33 13.74
CA ASN A 23 -0.64 -2.43 14.19
C ASN A 23 -0.18 -1.58 13.02
N LEU A 24 -0.67 -0.34 12.95
CA LEU A 24 -0.46 0.57 11.83
C LEU A 24 0.99 1.00 11.65
N GLU A 25 1.76 1.15 12.72
CA GLU A 25 3.19 1.47 12.63
C GLU A 25 3.96 0.32 11.96
N ARG A 26 3.71 -0.92 12.41
CA ARG A 26 4.29 -2.10 11.77
C ARG A 26 3.84 -2.26 10.32
N PHE A 27 2.57 -1.93 10.02
CA PHE A 27 2.05 -1.93 8.66
C PHE A 27 2.78 -0.90 7.80
N ALA A 28 3.02 0.32 8.29
CA ALA A 28 3.76 1.37 7.59
C ALA A 28 5.19 0.92 7.21
N HIS A 29 5.91 0.31 8.16
CA HIS A 29 7.23 -0.27 7.89
C HIS A 29 7.18 -1.39 6.84
N HIS A 30 6.17 -2.24 6.90
CA HIS A 30 5.97 -3.31 5.92
C HIS A 30 5.63 -2.78 4.53
N TYR A 31 4.72 -1.80 4.46
CA TYR A 31 4.38 -1.09 3.23
C TYR A 31 5.62 -0.46 2.60
N PHE A 32 6.37 0.33 3.38
CA PHE A 32 7.59 0.98 2.90
C PHE A 32 8.61 -0.04 2.36
N LYS A 33 8.82 -1.14 3.08
CA LYS A 33 9.70 -2.22 2.64
C LYS A 33 9.26 -2.77 1.27
N LEU A 34 8.01 -3.18 1.12
CA LEU A 34 7.52 -3.78 -0.13
C LEU A 34 7.51 -2.77 -1.28
N MET A 35 7.15 -1.53 -1.02
CA MET A 35 7.21 -0.45 -2.01
C MET A 35 8.64 -0.25 -2.53
N THR A 36 9.63 -0.19 -1.62
CA THR A 36 11.03 0.01 -2.00
C THR A 36 11.62 -1.20 -2.74
N GLU A 37 11.20 -2.44 -2.41
CA GLU A 37 11.61 -3.64 -3.14
C GLU A 37 11.21 -3.57 -4.63
N THR A 38 10.09 -2.95 -4.98
CA THR A 38 9.67 -2.78 -6.39
C THR A 38 10.58 -1.87 -7.20
N GLN A 39 11.40 -1.05 -6.54
CA GLN A 39 12.27 -0.05 -7.17
C GLN A 39 13.71 -0.55 -7.36
N LYS A 40 14.07 -1.69 -6.78
CA LYS A 40 15.41 -2.24 -6.87
C LYS A 40 15.77 -2.72 -8.28
N PRO A 41 17.07 -2.75 -8.65
CA PRO A 41 17.52 -3.18 -9.98
C PRO A 41 17.01 -4.56 -10.44
N ASN A 42 16.88 -5.48 -9.49
CA ASN A 42 16.46 -6.87 -9.75
C ASN A 42 14.98 -7.11 -9.41
N ALA A 43 14.18 -6.05 -9.28
CA ALA A 43 12.76 -6.18 -9.01
C ALA A 43 12.05 -6.89 -10.17
N THR A 44 11.17 -7.81 -9.81
CA THR A 44 10.37 -8.62 -10.73
C THR A 44 8.89 -8.46 -10.42
N SER A 45 8.05 -9.12 -11.21
CA SER A 45 6.61 -9.21 -10.90
C SER A 45 6.32 -9.76 -9.51
N LYS A 46 7.21 -10.55 -8.91
CA LYS A 46 7.02 -11.09 -7.55
C LYS A 46 7.04 -9.96 -6.50
N GLU A 47 8.00 -9.06 -6.56
CA GLU A 47 8.09 -7.91 -5.66
C GLU A 47 6.90 -6.97 -5.87
N LEU A 48 6.51 -6.76 -7.15
CA LEU A 48 5.35 -5.96 -7.49
C LEU A 48 4.05 -6.56 -6.92
N GLU A 49 3.78 -7.84 -7.10
CA GLU A 49 2.56 -8.47 -6.57
C GLU A 49 2.55 -8.49 -5.03
N SER A 50 3.72 -8.63 -4.40
CA SER A 50 3.84 -8.51 -2.93
C SER A 50 3.42 -7.12 -2.45
N TYR A 51 3.84 -6.06 -3.12
CA TYR A 51 3.40 -4.69 -2.82
C TYR A 51 1.91 -4.50 -3.10
N LEU A 52 1.42 -4.90 -4.28
CA LEU A 52 0.02 -4.76 -4.67
C LEU A 52 -0.94 -5.54 -3.78
N SER A 53 -0.47 -6.59 -3.09
CA SER A 53 -1.27 -7.34 -2.13
C SER A 53 -1.73 -6.53 -0.93
N LEU A 54 -1.04 -5.42 -0.62
CA LEU A 54 -1.40 -4.48 0.45
C LEU A 54 -2.50 -3.50 0.05
N LEU A 55 -2.91 -3.45 -1.22
CA LEU A 55 -3.82 -2.45 -1.77
C LEU A 55 -5.21 -3.04 -2.02
N THR A 56 -6.25 -2.19 -1.96
CA THR A 56 -7.59 -2.56 -2.44
C THR A 56 -7.60 -2.68 -3.97
N ASP A 57 -8.60 -3.37 -4.54
CA ASP A 57 -8.66 -3.55 -6.01
C ASP A 57 -8.98 -2.25 -6.74
N ASP A 58 -9.67 -1.34 -6.08
CA ASP A 58 -10.06 -0.02 -6.57
C ASP A 58 -9.14 1.10 -6.07
N ILE A 59 -7.90 0.80 -5.69
CA ILE A 59 -6.93 1.78 -5.16
C ILE A 59 -6.92 3.10 -5.94
N GLY A 60 -7.10 4.21 -5.22
CA GLY A 60 -6.86 5.56 -5.73
C GLY A 60 -5.40 5.98 -5.52
N HIS A 61 -4.81 6.67 -6.49
CA HIS A 61 -3.39 7.03 -6.40
C HIS A 61 -3.08 8.36 -7.10
N SER A 62 -2.54 9.32 -6.36
CA SER A 62 -2.11 10.62 -6.89
C SER A 62 -0.63 10.91 -6.62
N HIS A 63 -0.03 11.73 -7.49
CA HIS A 63 1.34 12.26 -7.40
C HIS A 63 1.30 13.78 -7.42
N LEU A 64 1.14 14.40 -6.29
CA LEU A 64 1.01 15.85 -6.18
C LEU A 64 2.36 16.56 -6.34
N PRO A 65 2.41 17.69 -7.06
CA PRO A 65 1.28 18.39 -7.67
C PRO A 65 0.94 17.95 -9.11
N TYR A 66 1.59 16.92 -9.66
CA TYR A 66 1.54 16.58 -11.10
C TYR A 66 0.28 15.81 -11.51
N VAL A 67 -0.16 14.86 -10.69
CA VAL A 67 -1.37 14.06 -10.89
C VAL A 67 -2.21 14.18 -9.65
N VAL A 68 -3.31 14.92 -9.74
CA VAL A 68 -4.16 15.28 -8.58
C VAL A 68 -5.35 14.33 -8.38
N ASP A 69 -5.72 13.56 -9.41
CA ASP A 69 -6.86 12.64 -9.35
C ASP A 69 -6.45 11.38 -8.59
N ASP A 70 -7.12 11.16 -7.47
CA ASP A 70 -7.00 9.97 -6.62
C ASP A 70 -8.31 9.17 -6.56
N SER A 71 -9.16 9.33 -7.56
CA SER A 71 -10.42 8.60 -7.67
C SER A 71 -10.21 7.10 -7.60
N ARG A 72 -11.03 6.43 -6.79
CA ARG A 72 -11.05 4.97 -6.68
C ARG A 72 -11.87 4.40 -7.85
N LEU A 73 -11.21 3.71 -8.76
CA LEU A 73 -11.83 3.08 -9.93
C LEU A 73 -11.77 1.55 -9.80
N PRO A 74 -12.79 0.80 -10.30
CA PRO A 74 -12.84 -0.66 -10.15
C PRO A 74 -11.60 -1.40 -10.67
N ASP A 75 -10.84 -0.81 -11.60
CA ASP A 75 -9.61 -1.34 -12.18
C ASP A 75 -8.32 -0.65 -11.65
N GLY A 76 -8.42 0.12 -10.56
CA GLY A 76 -7.32 0.91 -10.00
C GLY A 76 -6.03 0.11 -9.80
N LYS A 77 -6.11 -1.06 -9.14
CA LYS A 77 -4.97 -1.96 -8.95
C LYS A 77 -4.43 -2.52 -10.28
N ALA A 78 -5.29 -2.85 -11.22
CA ALA A 78 -4.88 -3.36 -12.52
C ALA A 78 -4.12 -2.28 -13.32
N SER A 79 -4.60 -1.04 -13.27
CA SER A 79 -3.96 0.13 -13.88
C SER A 79 -2.60 0.43 -13.22
N MET A 80 -2.52 0.38 -11.90
CA MET A 80 -1.27 0.55 -11.15
C MET A 80 -0.26 -0.56 -11.50
N ARG A 81 -0.70 -1.84 -11.55
CA ARG A 81 0.13 -2.97 -11.98
C ARG A 81 0.74 -2.73 -13.34
N LYS A 82 -0.06 -2.33 -14.32
CA LYS A 82 0.40 -2.03 -15.69
C LYS A 82 1.46 -0.93 -15.68
N GLY A 83 1.20 0.18 -14.99
CA GLY A 83 2.14 1.30 -14.88
C GLY A 83 3.45 0.90 -14.22
N MET A 84 3.40 0.22 -13.07
CA MET A 84 4.59 -0.19 -12.33
C MET A 84 5.40 -1.26 -13.06
N THR A 85 4.74 -2.21 -13.76
CA THR A 85 5.44 -3.22 -14.57
C THR A 85 6.33 -2.59 -15.62
N PHE A 86 5.90 -1.47 -16.20
CA PHE A 86 6.68 -0.74 -17.20
C PHE A 86 8.00 -0.17 -16.64
N TYR A 87 8.05 0.14 -15.34
CA TYR A 87 9.24 0.70 -14.69
C TYR A 87 10.08 -0.33 -13.93
N LEU A 88 9.69 -1.61 -13.91
CA LEU A 88 10.50 -2.66 -13.28
C LEU A 88 11.87 -2.76 -13.95
N GLY A 89 12.93 -2.76 -13.14
CA GLY A 89 14.32 -2.83 -13.62
C GLY A 89 14.84 -1.55 -14.26
N ALA A 90 14.12 -0.43 -14.22
CA ALA A 90 14.59 0.86 -14.73
C ALA A 90 15.76 1.46 -13.94
N HIS A 91 15.94 1.04 -12.69
CA HIS A 91 17.01 1.53 -11.84
C HIS A 91 18.20 0.57 -11.83
N ASP A 92 19.41 1.08 -12.04
CA ASP A 92 20.67 0.39 -11.80
C ASP A 92 21.05 0.44 -10.31
N LYS A 93 20.60 1.49 -9.62
CA LYS A 93 20.77 1.70 -8.19
C LYS A 93 19.54 2.37 -7.60
N TYR A 94 19.07 1.83 -6.48
CA TYR A 94 17.99 2.44 -5.69
C TYR A 94 18.26 2.25 -4.20
N GLU A 95 18.22 3.35 -3.46
CA GLU A 95 18.36 3.40 -2.02
C GLU A 95 17.23 4.23 -1.44
N ALA A 96 16.65 3.79 -0.33
CA ALA A 96 15.62 4.55 0.37
C ALA A 96 15.77 4.40 1.88
N THR A 97 15.51 5.50 2.59
CA THR A 97 15.54 5.57 4.05
C THR A 97 14.24 6.14 4.55
N LEU A 98 13.52 5.37 5.36
CA LEU A 98 12.34 5.86 6.07
C LEU A 98 12.78 6.85 7.14
N LEU A 99 12.22 8.05 7.13
CA LEU A 99 12.55 9.14 8.05
C LEU A 99 11.54 9.20 9.20
N ASP A 100 10.25 9.21 8.86
CA ASP A 100 9.17 9.39 9.82
C ASP A 100 7.98 8.49 9.47
N VAL A 101 7.25 8.08 10.50
CA VAL A 101 5.95 7.41 10.42
C VAL A 101 4.99 8.13 11.35
N PHE A 102 3.84 8.55 10.83
CA PHE A 102 2.76 9.15 11.59
C PHE A 102 1.50 8.30 11.42
N VAL A 103 0.93 7.85 12.51
CA VAL A 103 -0.32 7.11 12.53
C VAL A 103 -1.42 8.05 13.02
N PHE A 104 -2.52 8.11 12.29
CA PHE A 104 -3.65 8.95 12.63
C PHE A 104 -4.92 8.12 12.73
N ASN A 105 -5.41 7.93 13.95
CA ASN A 105 -6.50 6.99 14.29
C ASN A 105 -6.25 5.58 13.70
N ASN A 106 -7.28 4.82 13.33
CA ASN A 106 -7.16 3.48 12.77
C ASN A 106 -7.34 3.45 11.24
N SER A 107 -7.22 4.60 10.56
CA SER A 107 -7.57 4.71 9.14
C SER A 107 -6.56 5.44 8.27
N ALA A 108 -5.55 6.10 8.84
CA ALA A 108 -4.58 6.85 8.07
C ALA A 108 -3.16 6.72 8.60
N ILE A 109 -2.20 6.68 7.67
CA ILE A 109 -0.77 6.66 7.95
C ILE A 109 -0.11 7.69 7.03
N ALA A 110 0.84 8.48 7.56
CA ALA A 110 1.78 9.20 6.72
C ALA A 110 3.18 8.64 6.94
N ILE A 111 3.91 8.39 5.84
CA ILE A 111 5.32 8.03 5.85
C ILE A 111 6.11 9.13 5.14
N ARG A 112 7.26 9.50 5.68
CA ARG A 112 8.21 10.38 5.02
C ARG A 112 9.52 9.64 4.84
N TYR A 113 10.08 9.71 3.65
CA TYR A 113 11.32 9.01 3.32
C TYR A 113 12.15 9.80 2.32
N LYS A 114 13.46 9.53 2.33
CA LYS A 114 14.39 10.00 1.32
C LYS A 114 14.77 8.85 0.42
N ASN A 115 14.80 9.09 -0.90
CA ASN A 115 15.31 8.11 -1.85
C ASN A 115 16.39 8.71 -2.74
N TYR A 116 17.24 7.83 -3.25
CA TYR A 116 18.18 8.05 -4.34
C TYR A 116 17.92 6.99 -5.39
N ALA A 117 17.85 7.42 -6.64
CA ALA A 117 17.70 6.52 -7.77
C ALA A 117 18.67 6.91 -8.88
N LYS A 118 19.23 5.89 -9.55
CA LYS A 118 20.03 6.03 -10.77
C LYS A 118 19.67 4.92 -11.73
N GLY A 119 19.57 5.23 -13.03
CA GLY A 119 19.22 4.25 -14.03
C GLY A 119 18.90 4.88 -15.37
N VAL A 120 18.03 4.23 -16.14
CA VAL A 120 17.59 4.69 -17.45
C VAL A 120 16.06 4.75 -17.49
N HIS A 121 15.52 5.90 -17.90
CA HIS A 121 14.07 6.06 -18.03
C HIS A 121 13.53 5.19 -19.18
N PRO A 122 12.62 4.26 -18.93
CA PRO A 122 12.24 3.24 -19.91
C PRO A 122 11.47 3.79 -21.11
N GLN A 123 10.89 4.98 -21.01
CA GLN A 123 10.10 5.60 -22.07
C GLN A 123 10.98 6.30 -23.14
N ASN A 124 12.07 6.91 -22.74
CA ASN A 124 12.89 7.76 -23.63
C ASN A 124 14.37 7.40 -23.64
N ASN A 125 14.78 6.36 -22.90
CA ASN A 125 16.16 5.87 -22.77
C ASN A 125 17.15 6.96 -22.26
N GLN A 126 16.65 8.00 -21.56
CA GLN A 126 17.52 8.99 -20.98
C GLN A 126 18.05 8.54 -19.63
N PRO A 127 19.33 8.83 -19.30
CA PRO A 127 19.85 8.56 -17.98
C PRO A 127 19.09 9.41 -16.94
N ILE A 128 18.79 8.79 -15.82
CA ILE A 128 18.19 9.46 -14.65
C ILE A 128 19.10 9.29 -13.45
N GLU A 129 19.25 10.35 -12.69
CA GLU A 129 19.91 10.34 -11.39
C GLU A 129 19.29 11.44 -10.53
N TYR A 130 18.70 11.07 -9.42
CA TYR A 130 18.06 12.03 -8.52
C TYR A 130 18.08 11.56 -7.07
N SER A 131 17.98 12.53 -6.16
CA SER A 131 17.70 12.32 -4.74
C SER A 131 16.57 13.26 -4.34
N GLN A 132 15.57 12.74 -3.64
CA GLN A 132 14.41 13.54 -3.22
C GLN A 132 13.87 13.06 -1.89
N THR A 133 13.17 13.95 -1.19
CA THR A 133 12.36 13.60 -0.03
C THR A 133 10.91 13.49 -0.49
N MET A 134 10.25 12.44 -0.01
CA MET A 134 8.88 12.10 -0.37
C MET A 134 8.05 11.97 0.90
N MET A 135 6.78 12.34 0.79
CA MET A 135 5.77 11.97 1.78
C MET A 135 4.63 11.22 1.08
N GLU A 136 4.20 10.11 1.64
CA GLU A 136 2.99 9.41 1.22
C GLU A 136 1.98 9.39 2.37
N VAL A 137 0.75 9.79 2.05
CA VAL A 137 -0.41 9.62 2.94
C VAL A 137 -1.22 8.44 2.42
N LEU A 138 -1.43 7.47 3.30
CA LEU A 138 -2.12 6.22 3.04
C LEU A 138 -3.45 6.24 3.79
N GLU A 139 -4.57 6.11 3.08
CA GLU A 139 -5.88 5.88 3.69
C GLU A 139 -6.19 4.38 3.65
N LEU A 140 -6.66 3.86 4.77
CA LEU A 140 -6.87 2.43 4.97
C LEU A 140 -8.35 2.07 4.97
N GLU A 141 -8.65 0.94 4.34
CA GLU A 141 -9.93 0.25 4.44
C GLU A 141 -9.65 -1.18 4.91
N GLY A 142 -10.03 -1.46 6.16
CA GLY A 142 -9.66 -2.71 6.82
C GLY A 142 -8.14 -2.83 7.01
N ASP A 143 -7.56 -3.85 6.42
CA ASP A 143 -6.13 -4.14 6.47
C ASP A 143 -5.39 -3.77 5.16
N LYS A 144 -6.03 -2.97 4.28
CA LYS A 144 -5.49 -2.58 2.97
C LYS A 144 -5.47 -1.07 2.79
N VAL A 145 -4.57 -0.60 1.93
CA VAL A 145 -4.52 0.78 1.49
C VAL A 145 -5.54 0.98 0.36
N ALA A 146 -6.41 1.96 0.54
CA ALA A 146 -7.47 2.30 -0.42
C ALA A 146 -7.17 3.59 -1.20
N VAL A 147 -6.33 4.50 -0.64
CA VAL A 147 -5.86 5.70 -1.33
C VAL A 147 -4.40 5.97 -0.96
N ILE A 148 -3.60 6.33 -1.94
CA ILE A 148 -2.24 6.82 -1.78
C ILE A 148 -2.15 8.24 -2.34
N ARG A 149 -1.72 9.20 -1.51
CA ARG A 149 -1.35 10.55 -1.99
C ARG A 149 0.13 10.74 -1.77
N LYS A 150 0.86 10.88 -2.87
CA LYS A 150 2.31 11.06 -2.87
C LYS A 150 2.65 12.53 -3.10
N TYR A 151 3.47 13.08 -2.21
CA TYR A 151 3.95 14.46 -2.25
C TYR A 151 5.44 14.47 -2.51
N HIS A 152 5.85 15.30 -3.46
CA HIS A 152 7.25 15.54 -3.82
C HIS A 152 7.74 16.84 -3.17
N GLU A 153 8.89 16.78 -2.50
CA GLU A 153 9.58 17.93 -1.94
C GLU A 153 10.52 18.56 -2.96
#